data_89ab8ccbb8daa494e7b13901f3106233
#
_entry.id   89ab8ccbb8daa494e7b13901f3106233
#
_cell.length_a   1.000
_cell.length_b   1.000
_cell.length_c   1.000
_cell.angle_alpha   90.00
_cell.angle_beta   90.00
_cell.angle_gamma   90.00
#
_symmetry.space_group_name_H-M   'P 1'
#
loop_
_entity.id
_entity.type
_entity.pdbx_description
1 polymer ?
#
loop_
_entity_poly.entity_id
_entity_poly.type
_entity_poly.pdbx_seq_one_letter_code
_entity_poly.pdbx_strand_id
1 'polypeptide(L)'
;SDDFMGNGKVISSAKHFLADGATKDGVDQGDALISEKELSEVHAAGYYSSIPAGVQTVMASFSSWNGRKLHGDKEILTDVLKEKMGFNGFVVGDWNGHGQVPGCINTDCPQSLNAGLDMYMAPDSWKGLYESTLQHAKDGTISIERLDDAVRRILRVKLSSGIFQKGPPSSRANSGDESLLGLPEHREVARQAVRESMVLLKNNNNVLPIDPSKKILVIGDGAASISKASGGWTLSWQGNNHTNDEFPNGESILSGIEEVVSNAGGEVIFSESGETSESADIVIAIYGEDPYAEFQGDRENLDFIPNGFDTNKLLKFKNMDIPVVSVFLSGRPMWTNTEINNSDSFIAAWLPGSEGGGIADLLFQTDKSYDFKGKLSFAWPSSAIVLEKKETLFNLGYGLRYESNDQLALLPENSGLENFDIASTGVYFRKGASVPPWDLFLISGELEKQIASFPTSV
;
A
#
# COMPACT_ATOMS: atom_id res chain seq x y z
N SER A 1 21.83 -25.21 -4.24
CA SER A 1 22.26 -26.01 -3.16
C SER A 1 21.08 -26.65 -2.44
N ASP A 2 21.38 -27.72 -1.72
CA ASP A 2 20.44 -28.73 -1.22
C ASP A 2 19.43 -28.27 -0.14
N ASP A 3 19.56 -27.06 0.38
CA ASP A 3 18.71 -26.52 1.44
C ASP A 3 17.33 -26.05 0.99
N PHE A 4 17.07 -25.98 -0.31
CA PHE A 4 15.79 -25.53 -0.83
C PHE A 4 14.65 -26.53 -0.62
N MET A 5 15.00 -27.79 -0.42
CA MET A 5 14.07 -28.89 -0.15
C MET A 5 13.67 -29.00 1.33
N GLY A 6 14.05 -28.03 2.17
CA GLY A 6 13.77 -28.06 3.60
C GLY A 6 12.26 -28.04 3.91
N ASN A 7 11.84 -28.89 4.86
CA ASN A 7 10.49 -28.91 5.38
C ASN A 7 10.10 -27.50 5.91
N GLY A 8 8.92 -27.02 5.54
CA GLY A 8 8.37 -25.77 6.02
C GLY A 8 8.74 -24.51 5.22
N LYS A 9 9.51 -24.60 4.13
CA LYS A 9 9.78 -23.45 3.24
C LYS A 9 8.76 -23.35 2.12
N VAL A 10 8.45 -22.12 1.71
CA VAL A 10 7.62 -21.79 0.54
C VAL A 10 8.47 -21.17 -0.54
N ILE A 11 8.03 -21.27 -1.81
CA ILE A 11 8.66 -20.54 -2.91
C ILE A 11 8.29 -19.05 -2.80
N SER A 12 9.19 -18.20 -3.31
CA SER A 12 8.98 -16.75 -3.36
C SER A 12 8.82 -16.25 -4.79
N SER A 13 8.12 -15.15 -4.95
CA SER A 13 7.96 -14.43 -6.21
C SER A 13 8.41 -12.99 -6.02
N ALA A 14 9.37 -12.53 -6.82
CA ALA A 14 9.74 -11.12 -6.87
C ALA A 14 8.91 -10.42 -7.95
N LYS A 15 8.33 -9.27 -7.64
CA LYS A 15 7.45 -8.54 -8.56
C LYS A 15 7.47 -7.04 -8.29
N HIS A 16 7.10 -6.21 -9.22
CA HIS A 16 6.83 -6.52 -10.63
C HIS A 16 8.06 -6.14 -11.46
N PHE A 17 8.57 -7.03 -12.27
CA PHE A 17 9.78 -6.83 -13.05
C PHE A 17 9.41 -6.18 -14.40
N LEU A 18 9.67 -4.88 -14.63
CA LEU A 18 10.54 -3.98 -13.90
C LEU A 18 9.92 -2.58 -13.94
N ALA A 19 10.33 -1.69 -13.00
CA ALA A 19 9.94 -0.29 -12.99
C ALA A 19 8.45 0.03 -12.77
N ASP A 20 7.75 -0.83 -12.05
CA ASP A 20 6.34 -0.62 -11.66
C ASP A 20 6.14 0.72 -10.91
N GLY A 21 7.03 1.07 -10.00
CA GLY A 21 7.02 2.34 -9.27
C GLY A 21 7.61 3.55 -10.00
N ALA A 22 7.93 3.45 -11.31
CA ALA A 22 8.54 4.53 -12.10
C ALA A 22 7.59 5.11 -13.16
N THR A 23 6.34 4.69 -13.17
CA THR A 23 5.39 5.16 -14.18
C THR A 23 5.16 6.67 -14.05
N LYS A 24 5.07 7.33 -15.19
CA LYS A 24 4.85 8.78 -15.23
C LYS A 24 3.57 9.12 -14.48
N ASP A 25 3.65 10.14 -13.62
CA ASP A 25 2.55 10.65 -12.79
C ASP A 25 1.94 9.60 -11.83
N GLY A 26 2.65 8.47 -11.58
CA GLY A 26 2.18 7.40 -10.70
C GLY A 26 0.98 6.62 -11.22
N VAL A 27 0.71 6.68 -12.54
CA VAL A 27 -0.43 6.00 -13.16
C VAL A 27 -0.16 4.50 -13.23
N ASP A 28 -1.07 3.71 -12.67
CA ASP A 28 -0.99 2.26 -12.74
C ASP A 28 -0.94 1.76 -14.19
N GLN A 29 -0.09 0.75 -14.46
CA GLN A 29 0.15 0.19 -15.80
C GLN A 29 0.69 1.21 -16.83
N GLY A 30 1.14 2.38 -16.38
CA GLY A 30 1.64 3.48 -17.19
C GLY A 30 3.00 3.22 -17.83
N ASP A 31 3.60 4.28 -18.36
CA ASP A 31 4.93 4.24 -18.99
C ASP A 31 5.99 4.83 -18.08
N ALA A 32 7.05 4.09 -17.80
CA ALA A 32 8.23 4.55 -17.08
C ALA A 32 9.17 5.28 -18.05
N LEU A 33 9.10 6.60 -18.07
CA LEU A 33 9.92 7.48 -18.91
C LEU A 33 11.26 7.80 -18.22
N ILE A 34 12.08 6.78 -18.05
CA ILE A 34 13.35 6.85 -17.31
C ILE A 34 14.53 6.33 -18.14
N SER A 35 15.73 6.76 -17.77
CA SER A 35 16.97 6.28 -18.40
C SER A 35 17.26 4.81 -18.03
N GLU A 36 18.06 4.11 -18.85
CA GLU A 36 18.57 2.78 -18.53
C GLU A 36 19.37 2.77 -17.21
N LYS A 37 20.11 3.84 -16.94
CA LYS A 37 20.86 3.98 -15.70
C LYS A 37 19.94 3.98 -14.50
N GLU A 38 18.88 4.77 -14.52
CA GLU A 38 17.89 4.84 -13.44
C GLU A 38 17.12 3.52 -13.31
N LEU A 39 16.71 2.91 -14.42
CA LEU A 39 16.11 1.58 -14.44
C LEU A 39 17.00 0.56 -13.71
N SER A 40 18.30 0.57 -14.01
CA SER A 40 19.26 -0.37 -13.44
C SER A 40 19.60 -0.06 -11.98
N GLU A 41 19.91 1.19 -11.64
CA GLU A 41 20.43 1.56 -10.32
C GLU A 41 19.32 1.66 -9.25
N VAL A 42 18.10 2.03 -9.63
CA VAL A 42 16.98 2.23 -8.70
C VAL A 42 15.99 1.06 -8.77
N HIS A 43 15.39 0.85 -9.94
CA HIS A 43 14.25 -0.07 -10.06
C HIS A 43 14.68 -1.54 -10.15
N ALA A 44 15.89 -1.84 -10.59
CA ALA A 44 16.45 -3.19 -10.55
C ALA A 44 17.16 -3.54 -9.24
N ALA A 45 17.36 -2.59 -8.32
CA ALA A 45 18.19 -2.77 -7.12
C ALA A 45 17.78 -3.99 -6.28
N GLY A 46 16.47 -4.20 -6.06
CA GLY A 46 15.97 -5.34 -5.30
C GLY A 46 16.23 -6.70 -5.96
N TYR A 47 16.35 -6.74 -7.29
CA TYR A 47 16.58 -7.99 -8.02
C TYR A 47 18.04 -8.45 -7.97
N TYR A 48 19.00 -7.53 -7.81
CA TYR A 48 20.41 -7.89 -7.64
C TYR A 48 20.70 -8.70 -6.38
N SER A 49 19.85 -8.57 -5.36
CA SER A 49 19.96 -9.38 -4.14
C SER A 49 19.02 -10.59 -4.16
N SER A 50 17.77 -10.44 -4.66
CA SER A 50 16.78 -11.52 -4.62
C SER A 50 17.13 -12.69 -5.57
N ILE A 51 17.71 -12.42 -6.75
CA ILE A 51 18.09 -13.48 -7.69
C ILE A 51 19.19 -14.36 -7.13
N PRO A 52 20.34 -13.83 -6.64
CA PRO A 52 21.36 -14.65 -5.99
C PRO A 52 20.87 -15.34 -4.70
N ALA A 53 19.91 -14.74 -3.99
CA ALA A 53 19.28 -15.37 -2.83
C ALA A 53 18.38 -16.56 -3.19
N GLY A 54 18.12 -16.78 -4.48
CA GLY A 54 17.41 -17.95 -4.98
C GLY A 54 15.90 -17.76 -5.14
N VAL A 55 15.42 -16.56 -5.44
CA VAL A 55 14.02 -16.34 -5.81
C VAL A 55 13.62 -17.26 -6.98
N GLN A 56 12.47 -17.92 -6.87
CA GLN A 56 12.09 -18.98 -7.80
C GLN A 56 11.19 -18.52 -8.93
N THR A 57 10.44 -17.45 -8.70
CA THR A 57 9.57 -16.87 -9.73
C THR A 57 9.74 -15.36 -9.78
N VAL A 58 9.58 -14.81 -10.95
CA VAL A 58 9.54 -13.36 -11.20
C VAL A 58 8.28 -13.06 -12.00
N MET A 59 7.50 -12.07 -11.55
CA MET A 59 6.34 -11.59 -12.31
C MET A 59 6.76 -10.39 -13.16
N ALA A 60 6.41 -10.42 -14.45
CA ALA A 60 6.60 -9.29 -15.35
C ALA A 60 5.67 -8.12 -14.96
N SER A 61 6.13 -6.88 -15.09
CA SER A 61 5.32 -5.70 -14.78
C SER A 61 4.33 -5.38 -15.92
N PHE A 62 3.17 -4.85 -15.55
CA PHE A 62 2.22 -4.25 -16.50
C PHE A 62 2.75 -3.00 -17.18
N SER A 63 3.68 -2.30 -16.55
CA SER A 63 4.20 -1.04 -17.05
C SER A 63 4.90 -1.19 -18.40
N SER A 64 5.08 -0.06 -19.06
CA SER A 64 5.99 0.08 -20.20
C SER A 64 7.28 0.74 -19.73
N TRP A 65 8.35 0.55 -20.47
CA TRP A 65 9.58 1.33 -20.34
C TRP A 65 9.86 2.02 -21.68
N ASN A 66 9.76 3.35 -21.68
CA ASN A 66 9.94 4.19 -22.87
C ASN A 66 9.10 3.66 -24.07
N GLY A 67 7.82 3.42 -23.82
CA GLY A 67 6.83 2.95 -24.80
C GLY A 67 6.81 1.46 -25.08
N ARG A 68 7.74 0.65 -24.53
CA ARG A 68 7.79 -0.81 -24.74
C ARG A 68 7.11 -1.53 -23.58
N LYS A 69 6.02 -2.24 -23.84
CA LYS A 69 5.33 -3.08 -22.84
C LYS A 69 6.24 -4.22 -22.37
N LEU A 70 6.49 -4.30 -21.06
CA LEU A 70 7.45 -5.23 -20.49
C LEU A 70 7.08 -6.70 -20.68
N HIS A 71 5.81 -7.04 -20.76
CA HIS A 71 5.36 -8.40 -21.09
C HIS A 71 5.78 -8.87 -22.51
N GLY A 72 6.15 -7.96 -23.39
CA GLY A 72 6.63 -8.26 -24.74
C GLY A 72 8.09 -7.87 -24.99
N ASP A 73 8.81 -7.44 -23.95
CA ASP A 73 10.18 -6.95 -24.09
C ASP A 73 11.22 -8.06 -23.88
N LYS A 74 11.69 -8.62 -25.01
CA LYS A 74 12.70 -9.69 -25.02
C LYS A 74 14.01 -9.26 -24.38
N GLU A 75 14.46 -8.02 -24.61
CA GLU A 75 15.70 -7.51 -24.03
C GLU A 75 15.63 -7.57 -22.50
N ILE A 76 14.53 -7.14 -21.92
CA ILE A 76 14.35 -7.10 -20.47
C ILE A 76 14.11 -8.50 -19.89
N LEU A 77 13.18 -9.30 -20.47
CA LEU A 77 12.80 -10.59 -19.89
C LEU A 77 13.81 -11.71 -20.17
N THR A 78 14.44 -11.71 -21.34
CA THR A 78 15.41 -12.75 -21.70
C THR A 78 16.84 -12.29 -21.51
N ASP A 79 17.26 -11.25 -22.24
CA ASP A 79 18.68 -10.93 -22.35
C ASP A 79 19.22 -10.34 -21.03
N VAL A 80 18.39 -9.55 -20.30
CA VAL A 80 18.76 -8.99 -18.98
C VAL A 80 18.44 -9.99 -17.87
N LEU A 81 17.16 -10.33 -17.66
CA LEU A 81 16.76 -11.11 -16.48
C LEU A 81 17.33 -12.53 -16.50
N LYS A 82 17.07 -13.29 -17.60
CA LYS A 82 17.47 -14.69 -17.65
C LYS A 82 18.97 -14.86 -17.89
N GLU A 83 19.55 -14.08 -18.81
CA GLU A 83 20.94 -14.28 -19.23
C GLU A 83 21.93 -13.48 -18.38
N LYS A 84 21.84 -12.13 -18.39
CA LYS A 84 22.82 -11.29 -17.65
C LYS A 84 22.72 -11.42 -16.14
N MET A 85 21.51 -11.46 -15.59
CA MET A 85 21.28 -11.59 -14.14
C MET A 85 21.29 -13.07 -13.68
N GLY A 86 21.26 -14.02 -14.61
CA GLY A 86 21.36 -15.46 -14.32
C GLY A 86 20.11 -16.05 -13.64
N PHE A 87 18.92 -15.48 -13.90
CA PHE A 87 17.69 -15.99 -13.31
C PHE A 87 17.31 -17.36 -13.86
N ASN A 88 17.33 -18.36 -12.99
CA ASN A 88 17.07 -19.77 -13.35
C ASN A 88 15.66 -20.26 -13.04
N GLY A 89 14.80 -19.43 -12.42
CA GLY A 89 13.39 -19.70 -12.20
C GLY A 89 12.54 -19.47 -13.46
N PHE A 90 11.25 -19.34 -13.29
CA PHE A 90 10.35 -19.00 -14.41
C PHE A 90 9.74 -17.60 -14.26
N VAL A 91 9.45 -16.98 -15.40
CA VAL A 91 8.77 -15.68 -15.47
C VAL A 91 7.28 -15.92 -15.65
N VAL A 92 6.46 -15.39 -14.75
CA VAL A 92 5.01 -15.38 -14.84
C VAL A 92 4.52 -14.00 -15.30
N GLY A 93 3.47 -13.93 -16.08
CA GLY A 93 2.80 -12.69 -16.43
C GLY A 93 1.93 -12.16 -15.31
N ASP A 94 1.58 -10.89 -15.38
CA ASP A 94 0.54 -10.29 -14.56
C ASP A 94 -0.84 -10.51 -15.21
N TRP A 95 -1.92 -10.19 -14.53
CA TRP A 95 -3.31 -10.48 -14.88
C TRP A 95 -3.69 -9.95 -16.26
N ASN A 96 -3.76 -10.84 -17.27
CA ASN A 96 -3.97 -10.49 -18.68
C ASN A 96 -2.95 -9.47 -19.27
N GLY A 97 -1.80 -9.26 -18.61
CA GLY A 97 -0.79 -8.28 -19.04
C GLY A 97 -0.23 -8.52 -20.44
N HIS A 98 -0.20 -9.77 -20.88
CA HIS A 98 0.16 -10.13 -22.26
C HIS A 98 -0.77 -9.50 -23.31
N GLY A 99 -2.05 -9.33 -22.98
CA GLY A 99 -3.03 -8.73 -23.90
C GLY A 99 -2.78 -7.23 -24.17
N GLN A 100 -1.92 -6.57 -23.39
CA GLN A 100 -1.54 -5.17 -23.59
C GLN A 100 -0.30 -4.99 -24.49
N VAL A 101 0.35 -6.09 -24.89
CA VAL A 101 1.47 -6.03 -25.84
C VAL A 101 0.93 -5.67 -27.23
N PRO A 102 1.58 -4.74 -27.97
CA PRO A 102 1.11 -4.36 -29.30
C PRO A 102 0.93 -5.56 -30.22
N GLY A 103 -0.26 -5.68 -30.83
CA GLY A 103 -0.63 -6.80 -31.69
C GLY A 103 -1.12 -8.04 -30.95
N CYS A 104 -1.25 -8.00 -29.63
CA CYS A 104 -1.83 -9.06 -28.82
C CYS A 104 -3.26 -8.75 -28.37
N ILE A 105 -3.95 -9.81 -27.96
CA ILE A 105 -5.21 -9.77 -27.21
C ILE A 105 -5.13 -10.82 -26.10
N ASN A 106 -6.05 -10.79 -25.14
CA ASN A 106 -6.03 -11.71 -24.00
C ASN A 106 -6.07 -13.19 -24.38
N THR A 107 -6.60 -13.52 -25.55
CA THR A 107 -6.69 -14.89 -26.05
C THR A 107 -5.63 -15.26 -27.10
N ASP A 108 -4.73 -14.33 -27.45
CA ASP A 108 -3.70 -14.56 -28.47
C ASP A 108 -2.52 -13.60 -28.31
N CYS A 109 -1.36 -14.14 -27.91
CA CYS A 109 -0.14 -13.34 -27.73
C CYS A 109 1.14 -14.20 -27.78
N PRO A 110 1.58 -14.65 -28.95
CA PRO A 110 2.85 -15.36 -29.07
C PRO A 110 4.07 -14.47 -28.72
N GLN A 111 3.93 -13.15 -28.86
CA GLN A 111 4.99 -12.19 -28.61
C GLN A 111 5.52 -12.27 -27.17
N SER A 112 4.64 -12.39 -26.17
CA SER A 112 5.07 -12.46 -24.77
C SER A 112 5.86 -13.74 -24.47
N LEU A 113 5.44 -14.87 -25.00
CA LEU A 113 6.16 -16.13 -24.82
C LEU A 113 7.53 -16.07 -25.50
N ASN A 114 7.58 -15.54 -26.73
CA ASN A 114 8.82 -15.33 -27.46
C ASN A 114 9.75 -14.30 -26.83
N ALA A 115 9.21 -13.33 -26.06
CA ALA A 115 9.99 -12.38 -25.28
C ALA A 115 10.62 -12.99 -24.03
N GLY A 116 10.14 -14.14 -23.57
CA GLY A 116 10.71 -14.80 -22.39
C GLY A 116 9.72 -15.07 -21.27
N LEU A 117 8.44 -14.75 -21.44
CA LEU A 117 7.40 -15.18 -20.52
C LEU A 117 7.30 -16.71 -20.54
N ASP A 118 7.26 -17.34 -19.37
CA ASP A 118 7.21 -18.80 -19.27
C ASP A 118 5.80 -19.31 -18.91
N MET A 119 5.04 -18.49 -18.17
CA MET A 119 3.68 -18.78 -17.75
C MET A 119 2.80 -17.54 -17.91
N TYR A 120 1.73 -17.64 -18.67
CA TYR A 120 0.72 -16.59 -18.73
C TYR A 120 -0.12 -16.55 -17.43
N MET A 121 -0.56 -15.36 -17.04
CA MET A 121 -1.65 -15.19 -16.07
C MET A 121 -2.91 -14.78 -16.86
N ALA A 122 -3.75 -15.74 -17.16
CA ALA A 122 -4.93 -15.59 -18.03
C ALA A 122 -6.17 -16.21 -17.36
N PRO A 123 -6.71 -15.59 -16.28
CA PRO A 123 -7.76 -16.18 -15.46
C PRO A 123 -9.06 -16.42 -16.23
N ASP A 124 -9.43 -15.52 -17.13
CA ASP A 124 -10.70 -15.55 -17.83
C ASP A 124 -10.55 -16.04 -19.28
N SER A 125 -9.38 -15.82 -19.90
CA SER A 125 -9.11 -16.05 -21.33
C SER A 125 -8.33 -17.32 -21.63
N TRP A 126 -7.99 -18.10 -20.60
CA TRP A 126 -7.03 -19.21 -20.69
C TRP A 126 -7.34 -20.25 -21.76
N LYS A 127 -8.64 -20.55 -22.05
CA LYS A 127 -9.02 -21.53 -23.07
C LYS A 127 -8.62 -21.07 -24.47
N GLY A 128 -9.03 -19.84 -24.83
CA GLY A 128 -8.67 -19.28 -26.14
C GLY A 128 -7.17 -19.08 -26.27
N LEU A 129 -6.50 -18.62 -25.21
CA LEU A 129 -5.05 -18.47 -25.19
C LEU A 129 -4.31 -19.81 -25.33
N TYR A 130 -4.82 -20.88 -24.72
CA TYR A 130 -4.28 -22.23 -24.92
C TYR A 130 -4.40 -22.68 -26.38
N GLU A 131 -5.56 -22.50 -27.00
CA GLU A 131 -5.83 -22.91 -28.39
C GLU A 131 -4.95 -22.13 -29.37
N SER A 132 -4.82 -20.82 -29.23
CA SER A 132 -3.94 -19.98 -30.06
C SER A 132 -2.47 -20.33 -29.88
N THR A 133 -2.01 -20.49 -28.61
CA THR A 133 -0.63 -20.90 -28.30
C THR A 133 -0.30 -22.26 -28.91
N LEU A 134 -1.23 -23.22 -28.84
CA LEU A 134 -1.07 -24.54 -29.49
C LEU A 134 -0.95 -24.42 -31.00
N GLN A 135 -1.74 -23.52 -31.61
CA GLN A 135 -1.63 -23.28 -33.07
C GLN A 135 -0.29 -22.64 -33.43
N HIS A 136 0.15 -21.63 -32.66
CA HIS A 136 1.47 -20.97 -32.83
C HIS A 136 2.65 -21.94 -32.67
N ALA A 137 2.51 -22.94 -31.80
CA ALA A 137 3.51 -24.00 -31.68
C ALA A 137 3.54 -24.92 -32.89
N LYS A 138 2.35 -25.24 -33.49
CA LYS A 138 2.25 -26.11 -34.66
C LYS A 138 2.75 -25.45 -35.94
N ASP A 139 2.52 -24.15 -36.11
CA ASP A 139 2.97 -23.40 -37.28
C ASP A 139 4.38 -22.82 -37.19
N GLY A 140 5.03 -22.97 -35.99
CA GLY A 140 6.40 -22.54 -35.74
C GLY A 140 6.54 -21.05 -35.37
N THR A 141 5.44 -20.32 -35.18
CA THR A 141 5.48 -18.94 -34.66
C THR A 141 6.10 -18.91 -33.26
N ILE A 142 5.85 -19.93 -32.43
CA ILE A 142 6.54 -20.22 -31.20
C ILE A 142 7.39 -21.47 -31.41
N SER A 143 8.70 -21.35 -31.23
CA SER A 143 9.58 -22.53 -31.45
C SER A 143 9.43 -23.55 -30.34
N ILE A 144 9.68 -24.81 -30.65
CA ILE A 144 9.66 -25.90 -29.64
C ILE A 144 10.73 -25.66 -28.57
N GLU A 145 11.89 -25.11 -28.94
CA GLU A 145 12.97 -24.79 -28.01
C GLU A 145 12.51 -23.76 -26.96
N ARG A 146 11.70 -22.75 -27.38
CA ARG A 146 11.14 -21.75 -26.45
C ARG A 146 10.11 -22.36 -25.49
N LEU A 147 9.23 -23.21 -26.01
CA LEU A 147 8.27 -23.96 -25.18
C LEU A 147 8.98 -24.88 -24.18
N ASP A 148 9.97 -25.62 -24.67
CA ASP A 148 10.79 -26.49 -23.83
C ASP A 148 11.53 -25.74 -22.73
N ASP A 149 12.07 -24.54 -23.00
CA ASP A 149 12.68 -23.72 -21.98
C ASP A 149 11.66 -23.30 -20.92
N ALA A 150 10.46 -22.83 -21.31
CA ALA A 150 9.41 -22.48 -20.37
C ALA A 150 9.00 -23.66 -19.49
N VAL A 151 8.73 -24.81 -20.10
CA VAL A 151 8.35 -26.04 -19.39
C VAL A 151 9.46 -26.50 -18.44
N ARG A 152 10.71 -26.49 -18.89
CA ARG A 152 11.86 -26.88 -18.02
C ARG A 152 12.00 -25.95 -16.82
N ARG A 153 11.81 -24.65 -16.97
CA ARG A 153 11.86 -23.67 -15.89
C ARG A 153 10.75 -23.91 -14.87
N ILE A 154 9.52 -24.08 -15.33
CA ILE A 154 8.36 -24.36 -14.47
C ILE A 154 8.56 -25.69 -13.73
N LEU A 155 8.95 -26.75 -14.42
CA LEU A 155 9.18 -28.07 -13.82
C LEU A 155 10.35 -28.04 -12.83
N ARG A 156 11.44 -27.32 -13.13
CA ARG A 156 12.56 -27.14 -12.21
C ARG A 156 12.11 -26.55 -10.88
N VAL A 157 11.33 -25.46 -10.89
CA VAL A 157 10.82 -24.86 -9.67
C VAL A 157 9.88 -25.81 -8.93
N LYS A 158 8.98 -26.51 -9.62
CA LYS A 158 8.08 -27.48 -9.00
C LYS A 158 8.84 -28.68 -8.39
N LEU A 159 9.86 -29.16 -9.06
CA LEU A 159 10.69 -30.26 -8.54
C LEU A 159 11.53 -29.82 -7.34
N SER A 160 12.20 -28.65 -7.43
CA SER A 160 13.03 -28.15 -6.33
C SER A 160 12.20 -27.76 -5.09
N SER A 161 10.93 -27.40 -5.26
CA SER A 161 10.01 -27.16 -4.14
C SER A 161 9.45 -28.45 -3.51
N GLY A 162 9.77 -29.61 -4.07
CA GLY A 162 9.31 -30.91 -3.58
C GLY A 162 7.83 -31.16 -3.74
N ILE A 163 7.14 -30.44 -4.64
CA ILE A 163 5.67 -30.50 -4.77
C ILE A 163 5.18 -31.91 -5.18
N PHE A 164 5.99 -32.63 -5.97
CA PHE A 164 5.65 -34.00 -6.40
C PHE A 164 5.83 -35.04 -5.31
N GLN A 165 6.68 -34.79 -4.31
CA GLN A 165 6.96 -35.69 -3.19
C GLN A 165 6.08 -35.43 -1.98
N LYS A 166 5.49 -34.24 -1.86
CA LYS A 166 4.73 -33.82 -0.67
C LYS A 166 3.33 -34.42 -0.59
N GLY A 167 2.91 -35.20 -1.58
CA GLY A 167 1.55 -35.76 -1.65
C GLY A 167 0.45 -34.71 -1.89
N PRO A 168 -0.82 -35.08 -1.88
CA PRO A 168 -1.92 -34.15 -2.07
C PRO A 168 -1.96 -33.12 -0.92
N PRO A 169 -2.44 -31.87 -1.18
CA PRO A 169 -2.50 -30.82 -0.17
C PRO A 169 -3.16 -31.24 1.13
N SER A 170 -4.25 -32.02 1.07
CA SER A 170 -5.00 -32.50 2.25
C SER A 170 -4.21 -33.46 3.17
N SER A 171 -3.11 -34.04 2.69
CA SER A 171 -2.26 -34.96 3.50
C SER A 171 -1.00 -34.28 4.05
N ARG A 172 -0.80 -32.99 3.77
CA ARG A 172 0.38 -32.29 4.24
C ARG A 172 0.25 -31.88 5.70
N ALA A 173 1.39 -31.77 6.39
CA ALA A 173 1.41 -31.23 7.75
C ALA A 173 0.73 -29.85 7.77
N ASN A 174 -0.02 -29.59 8.81
CA ASN A 174 -0.79 -28.36 9.05
C ASN A 174 -1.95 -28.09 8.06
N SER A 175 -2.30 -29.07 7.21
CA SER A 175 -3.43 -28.88 6.31
C SER A 175 -4.76 -28.93 7.07
N GLY A 176 -5.53 -27.85 7.01
CA GLY A 176 -6.82 -27.71 7.71
C GLY A 176 -6.67 -27.44 9.22
N ASP A 177 -5.48 -27.20 9.72
CA ASP A 177 -5.26 -26.82 11.12
C ASP A 177 -5.37 -25.31 11.30
N GLU A 178 -6.62 -24.86 11.52
CA GLU A 178 -6.90 -23.42 11.74
C GLU A 178 -6.35 -22.90 13.07
N SER A 179 -5.96 -23.77 14.01
CA SER A 179 -5.37 -23.36 15.28
C SER A 179 -4.02 -22.66 15.13
N LEU A 180 -3.38 -22.80 13.96
CA LEU A 180 -2.13 -22.14 13.63
C LEU A 180 -2.31 -20.67 13.19
N LEU A 181 -3.53 -20.26 12.88
CA LEU A 181 -3.82 -18.88 12.46
C LEU A 181 -3.88 -17.98 13.70
N GLY A 182 -3.11 -16.90 13.68
CA GLY A 182 -3.09 -15.93 14.78
C GLY A 182 -2.51 -16.46 16.10
N LEU A 183 -1.57 -17.41 16.02
CA LEU A 183 -0.84 -17.87 17.21
C LEU A 183 -0.24 -16.68 17.98
N PRO A 184 -0.22 -16.72 19.33
CA PRO A 184 0.31 -15.60 20.14
C PRO A 184 1.72 -15.17 19.72
N GLU A 185 2.60 -16.12 19.43
CA GLU A 185 3.96 -15.82 18.95
C GLU A 185 4.00 -15.14 17.58
N HIS A 186 3.06 -15.45 16.69
CA HIS A 186 2.95 -14.77 15.39
C HIS A 186 2.41 -13.34 15.57
N ARG A 187 1.42 -13.17 16.43
CA ARG A 187 0.85 -11.86 16.76
C ARG A 187 1.89 -10.96 17.44
N GLU A 188 2.71 -11.50 18.36
CA GLU A 188 3.78 -10.71 18.99
C GLU A 188 4.80 -10.22 17.96
N VAL A 189 5.17 -11.02 16.98
CA VAL A 189 6.05 -10.59 15.87
C VAL A 189 5.40 -9.44 15.08
N ALA A 190 4.11 -9.56 14.77
CA ALA A 190 3.37 -8.52 14.06
C ALA A 190 3.25 -7.24 14.92
N ARG A 191 2.93 -7.36 16.21
CA ARG A 191 2.84 -6.25 17.16
C ARG A 191 4.20 -5.54 17.32
N GLN A 192 5.30 -6.31 17.38
CA GLN A 192 6.64 -5.74 17.36
C GLN A 192 6.95 -4.98 16.07
N ALA A 193 6.53 -5.50 14.91
CA ALA A 193 6.68 -4.80 13.65
C ALA A 193 5.91 -3.47 13.63
N VAL A 194 4.71 -3.43 14.20
CA VAL A 194 3.95 -2.19 14.39
C VAL A 194 4.75 -1.21 15.23
N ARG A 195 5.21 -1.59 16.45
CA ARG A 195 6.01 -0.71 17.32
C ARG A 195 7.23 -0.15 16.61
N GLU A 196 7.92 -0.93 15.79
CA GLU A 196 9.16 -0.52 15.13
C GLU A 196 8.95 0.31 13.84
N SER A 197 7.75 0.27 13.26
CA SER A 197 7.44 1.00 12.02
C SER A 197 6.84 2.39 12.25
N MET A 198 6.27 2.68 13.41
CA MET A 198 5.68 3.98 13.74
C MET A 198 6.72 5.09 13.69
N VAL A 199 6.45 6.17 12.97
CA VAL A 199 7.35 7.32 12.85
C VAL A 199 6.75 8.54 13.55
N LEU A 200 7.40 8.98 14.62
CA LEU A 200 7.02 10.21 15.34
C LEU A 200 7.54 11.43 14.56
N LEU A 201 6.64 12.21 13.98
CA LEU A 201 6.99 13.40 13.19
C LEU A 201 6.98 14.69 14.02
N LYS A 202 6.16 14.73 15.06
CA LYS A 202 6.03 15.88 15.98
C LYS A 202 5.70 15.40 17.39
N ASN A 203 6.30 16.00 18.42
CA ASN A 203 5.97 15.79 19.83
C ASN A 203 6.21 17.07 20.63
N ASN A 204 5.48 18.13 20.28
CA ASN A 204 5.59 19.40 20.97
C ASN A 204 5.12 19.27 22.43
N ASN A 205 5.78 19.98 23.32
CA ASN A 205 5.50 19.98 24.78
C ASN A 205 5.60 18.60 25.45
N ASN A 206 6.23 17.62 24.78
CA ASN A 206 6.40 16.26 25.29
C ASN A 206 5.06 15.62 25.70
N VAL A 207 4.03 15.76 24.85
CA VAL A 207 2.70 15.20 25.09
C VAL A 207 2.74 13.67 25.13
N LEU A 208 3.64 13.05 24.36
CA LEU A 208 3.93 11.62 24.46
C LEU A 208 5.14 11.35 25.34
N PRO A 209 5.12 10.28 26.16
CA PRO A 209 4.04 9.30 26.33
C PRO A 209 2.89 9.85 27.17
N ILE A 210 1.67 9.39 26.86
CA ILE A 210 0.43 9.75 27.57
C ILE A 210 0.37 8.99 28.91
N ASP A 211 -0.09 9.66 29.96
CA ASP A 211 -0.45 9.00 31.21
C ASP A 211 -1.78 8.21 31.02
N PRO A 212 -1.75 6.87 31.10
CA PRO A 212 -2.93 6.07 30.84
C PRO A 212 -4.02 6.17 31.92
N SER A 213 -3.73 6.80 33.08
CA SER A 213 -4.73 7.02 34.15
C SER A 213 -5.68 8.19 33.87
N LYS A 214 -5.46 8.93 32.79
CA LYS A 214 -6.25 10.09 32.39
C LYS A 214 -7.58 9.69 31.71
N LYS A 215 -8.46 10.69 31.56
CA LYS A 215 -9.68 10.60 30.75
C LYS A 215 -9.35 10.97 29.32
N ILE A 216 -9.44 10.00 28.41
CA ILE A 216 -8.97 10.07 27.05
C ILE A 216 -10.16 10.05 26.08
N LEU A 217 -10.23 11.03 25.19
CA LEU A 217 -11.17 11.03 24.09
C LEU A 217 -10.49 10.47 22.83
N VAL A 218 -10.98 9.36 22.31
CA VAL A 218 -10.55 8.78 21.04
C VAL A 218 -11.54 9.17 19.97
N ILE A 219 -11.05 9.73 18.87
CA ILE A 219 -11.87 10.19 17.76
C ILE A 219 -11.31 9.68 16.42
N GLY A 220 -12.14 9.76 15.38
CA GLY A 220 -11.74 9.44 14.01
C GLY A 220 -12.15 8.05 13.55
N ASP A 221 -12.36 7.93 12.27
CA ASP A 221 -12.87 6.75 11.57
C ASP A 221 -11.86 5.59 11.45
N GLY A 222 -10.58 5.86 11.74
CA GLY A 222 -9.54 4.85 11.82
C GLY A 222 -9.43 4.15 13.18
N ALA A 223 -10.06 4.69 14.24
CA ALA A 223 -9.88 4.20 15.60
C ALA A 223 -10.34 2.75 15.77
N ALA A 224 -11.56 2.45 15.34
CA ALA A 224 -12.15 1.13 15.46
C ALA A 224 -11.98 0.26 14.20
N SER A 225 -11.56 0.82 13.07
CA SER A 225 -11.55 0.13 11.77
C SER A 225 -10.26 -0.65 11.55
N ILE A 226 -10.33 -1.98 11.65
CA ILE A 226 -9.22 -2.88 11.29
C ILE A 226 -8.99 -2.85 9.78
N SER A 227 -10.04 -2.76 8.96
CA SER A 227 -9.94 -2.63 7.50
C SER A 227 -9.10 -1.41 7.11
N LYS A 228 -9.40 -0.22 7.67
CA LYS A 228 -8.64 1.01 7.41
C LYS A 228 -7.17 0.90 7.84
N ALA A 229 -6.92 0.25 8.97
CA ALA A 229 -5.58 -0.04 9.46
C ALA A 229 -4.81 -1.06 8.60
N SER A 230 -5.49 -1.91 7.83
CA SER A 230 -4.90 -2.98 7.03
C SER A 230 -4.61 -2.58 5.59
N GLY A 231 -5.43 -1.73 4.98
CA GLY A 231 -5.26 -1.25 3.62
C GLY A 231 -5.64 -2.24 2.52
N GLY A 232 -5.24 -1.93 1.29
CA GLY A 232 -5.52 -2.73 0.10
C GLY A 232 -4.95 -4.14 0.13
N TRP A 233 -5.49 -5.03 -0.71
CA TRP A 233 -5.15 -6.46 -0.77
C TRP A 233 -5.39 -7.22 0.54
N THR A 234 -6.21 -6.67 1.42
CA THR A 234 -6.63 -7.34 2.64
C THR A 234 -8.08 -7.78 2.49
N LEU A 235 -8.35 -9.08 2.51
CA LEU A 235 -9.62 -9.77 2.26
C LEU A 235 -10.18 -9.57 0.85
N SER A 236 -10.09 -8.36 0.32
CA SER A 236 -10.48 -8.03 -1.06
C SER A 236 -9.40 -7.19 -1.74
N TRP A 237 -9.51 -7.02 -3.07
CA TRP A 237 -8.53 -6.26 -3.85
C TRP A 237 -8.33 -4.85 -3.32
N GLN A 238 -9.39 -4.06 -3.19
CA GLN A 238 -9.26 -2.69 -2.69
C GLN A 238 -9.16 -2.61 -1.15
N GLY A 239 -9.49 -3.67 -0.41
CA GLY A 239 -9.42 -3.72 1.05
C GLY A 239 -10.49 -2.90 1.78
N ASN A 240 -11.44 -2.34 1.06
CA ASN A 240 -12.52 -1.52 1.59
C ASN A 240 -13.82 -2.31 1.80
N ASN A 241 -14.80 -1.69 2.48
CA ASN A 241 -16.13 -2.26 2.75
C ASN A 241 -16.10 -3.54 3.61
N HIS A 242 -15.08 -3.71 4.45
CA HIS A 242 -14.98 -4.79 5.42
C HIS A 242 -15.33 -4.32 6.83
N THR A 243 -16.00 -5.18 7.59
CA THR A 243 -16.29 -4.96 9.01
C THR A 243 -15.31 -5.72 9.89
N ASN A 244 -15.19 -5.35 11.17
CA ASN A 244 -14.27 -6.02 12.09
C ASN A 244 -14.59 -7.49 12.31
N ASP A 245 -15.84 -7.94 12.08
CA ASP A 245 -16.24 -9.34 12.18
C ASP A 245 -15.52 -10.24 11.16
N GLU A 246 -15.01 -9.66 10.07
CA GLU A 246 -14.22 -10.36 9.07
C GLU A 246 -12.75 -10.53 9.47
N PHE A 247 -12.35 -9.95 10.62
CA PHE A 247 -11.00 -10.02 11.20
C PHE A 247 -11.03 -10.69 12.60
N PRO A 248 -11.40 -11.95 12.70
CA PRO A 248 -11.67 -12.60 14.01
C PRO A 248 -10.47 -12.61 14.97
N ASN A 249 -9.26 -12.48 14.44
CA ASN A 249 -8.01 -12.43 15.22
C ASN A 249 -7.36 -11.03 15.24
N GLY A 250 -8.06 -10.02 14.71
CA GLY A 250 -7.55 -8.65 14.64
C GLY A 250 -7.88 -7.85 15.90
N GLU A 251 -7.01 -6.91 16.22
CA GLU A 251 -7.17 -5.92 17.28
C GLU A 251 -7.20 -4.53 16.67
N SER A 252 -8.26 -3.76 16.94
CA SER A 252 -8.32 -2.36 16.51
C SER A 252 -7.41 -1.48 17.37
N ILE A 253 -7.06 -0.29 16.87
CA ILE A 253 -6.28 0.67 17.66
C ILE A 253 -7.08 1.10 18.89
N LEU A 254 -8.39 1.30 18.74
CA LEU A 254 -9.29 1.64 19.85
C LEU A 254 -9.25 0.57 20.93
N SER A 255 -9.40 -0.71 20.59
CA SER A 255 -9.39 -1.79 21.59
C SER A 255 -8.05 -1.89 22.34
N GLY A 256 -6.93 -1.67 21.64
CA GLY A 256 -5.62 -1.60 22.32
C GLY A 256 -5.49 -0.42 23.27
N ILE A 257 -6.05 0.75 22.93
CA ILE A 257 -6.09 1.92 23.82
C ILE A 257 -6.98 1.64 25.04
N GLU A 258 -8.18 1.10 24.81
CA GLU A 258 -9.12 0.75 25.89
C GLU A 258 -8.52 -0.23 26.90
N GLU A 259 -7.79 -1.23 26.42
CA GLU A 259 -7.10 -2.18 27.29
C GLU A 259 -6.07 -1.52 28.18
N VAL A 260 -5.17 -0.69 27.62
CA VAL A 260 -4.11 -0.03 28.38
C VAL A 260 -4.67 0.95 29.39
N VAL A 261 -5.62 1.78 28.99
CA VAL A 261 -6.22 2.82 29.84
C VAL A 261 -7.05 2.21 30.96
N SER A 262 -7.87 1.20 30.66
CA SER A 262 -8.66 0.48 31.66
C SER A 262 -7.79 -0.19 32.72
N ASN A 263 -6.69 -0.83 32.32
CA ASN A 263 -5.74 -1.47 33.22
C ASN A 263 -5.03 -0.48 34.15
N ALA A 264 -4.88 0.78 33.73
CA ALA A 264 -4.32 1.86 34.51
C ALA A 264 -5.35 2.62 35.38
N GLY A 265 -6.65 2.29 35.25
CA GLY A 265 -7.73 2.97 35.98
C GLY A 265 -8.16 4.30 35.36
N GLY A 266 -7.79 4.59 34.11
CA GLY A 266 -8.26 5.70 33.31
C GLY A 266 -9.63 5.46 32.68
N GLU A 267 -10.09 6.41 31.87
CA GLU A 267 -11.38 6.36 31.17
C GLU A 267 -11.18 6.64 29.68
N VAL A 268 -11.79 5.85 28.81
CA VAL A 268 -11.85 6.11 27.37
C VAL A 268 -13.26 6.50 26.96
N ILE A 269 -13.36 7.63 26.28
CA ILE A 269 -14.56 8.04 25.55
C ILE A 269 -14.27 7.85 24.07
N PHE A 270 -15.12 7.15 23.36
CA PHE A 270 -15.00 7.01 21.91
C PHE A 270 -16.11 7.79 21.20
N SER A 271 -15.72 8.61 20.22
CA SER A 271 -16.62 9.31 19.31
C SER A 271 -16.01 9.37 17.93
N GLU A 272 -16.44 8.51 17.02
CA GLU A 272 -15.91 8.47 15.64
C GLU A 272 -15.96 9.84 14.98
N SER A 273 -17.06 10.56 15.11
CA SER A 273 -17.24 11.90 14.55
C SER A 273 -16.51 13.02 15.28
N GLY A 274 -15.98 12.78 16.48
CA GLY A 274 -15.41 13.79 17.36
C GLY A 274 -16.44 14.69 18.05
N GLU A 275 -17.74 14.37 17.98
CA GLU A 275 -18.77 15.07 18.72
C GLU A 275 -18.98 14.43 20.09
N THR A 276 -18.80 15.21 21.14
CA THR A 276 -19.03 14.79 22.51
C THR A 276 -19.41 16.00 23.38
N SER A 277 -20.20 15.77 24.41
CA SER A 277 -20.48 16.73 25.49
C SER A 277 -19.57 16.50 26.71
N GLU A 278 -18.77 15.44 26.69
CA GLU A 278 -17.88 15.09 27.81
C GLU A 278 -16.55 15.82 27.68
N SER A 279 -15.98 16.20 28.83
CA SER A 279 -14.62 16.73 28.90
C SER A 279 -13.61 15.57 28.87
N ALA A 280 -12.45 15.82 28.30
CA ALA A 280 -11.31 14.89 28.30
C ALA A 280 -10.03 15.66 28.63
N ASP A 281 -9.03 14.93 29.17
CA ASP A 281 -7.71 15.48 29.44
C ASP A 281 -6.82 15.54 28.20
N ILE A 282 -7.09 14.67 27.21
CA ILE A 282 -6.35 14.56 25.96
C ILE A 282 -7.22 13.92 24.89
N VAL A 283 -6.96 14.28 23.64
CA VAL A 283 -7.59 13.71 22.46
C VAL A 283 -6.58 12.87 21.67
N ILE A 284 -6.97 11.65 21.29
CA ILE A 284 -6.26 10.83 20.32
C ILE A 284 -7.13 10.74 19.08
N ALA A 285 -6.68 11.33 17.97
CA ALA A 285 -7.37 11.35 16.70
C ALA A 285 -6.74 10.34 15.74
N ILE A 286 -7.51 9.34 15.30
CA ILE A 286 -7.03 8.25 14.44
C ILE A 286 -7.81 8.30 13.12
N TYR A 287 -7.14 8.70 12.06
CA TYR A 287 -7.72 8.97 10.75
C TYR A 287 -6.68 8.80 9.64
N GLY A 288 -7.10 8.82 8.41
CA GLY A 288 -6.18 8.70 7.27
C GLY A 288 -6.87 8.39 5.95
N GLU A 289 -6.11 7.82 5.02
CA GLU A 289 -6.66 7.36 3.74
C GLU A 289 -7.57 6.14 3.94
N ASP A 290 -8.62 6.03 3.11
CA ASP A 290 -9.36 4.77 3.00
C ASP A 290 -8.49 3.71 2.31
N PRO A 291 -8.74 2.41 2.55
CA PRO A 291 -8.03 1.35 1.85
C PRO A 291 -8.12 1.49 0.34
N TYR A 292 -7.01 1.24 -0.33
CA TYR A 292 -6.89 1.25 -1.79
C TYR A 292 -5.85 0.26 -2.27
N ALA A 293 -6.00 -0.17 -3.51
CA ALA A 293 -5.00 -0.88 -4.31
C ALA A 293 -4.82 -0.15 -5.65
N GLU A 294 -4.42 -0.87 -6.69
CA GLU A 294 -4.22 -0.34 -8.04
C GLU A 294 -5.46 0.44 -8.54
N PHE A 295 -5.26 1.46 -9.31
CA PHE A 295 -6.22 2.44 -9.86
C PHE A 295 -6.82 3.38 -8.80
N GLN A 296 -7.45 2.85 -7.74
CA GLN A 296 -8.00 3.70 -6.68
C GLN A 296 -6.91 4.41 -5.87
N GLY A 297 -5.70 3.83 -5.86
CA GLY A 297 -4.53 4.43 -5.24
C GLY A 297 -3.84 5.49 -6.08
N ASP A 298 -4.16 5.64 -7.36
CA ASP A 298 -3.55 6.64 -8.23
C ASP A 298 -3.94 8.05 -7.79
N ARG A 299 -2.96 8.94 -7.70
CA ARG A 299 -3.12 10.30 -7.21
C ARG A 299 -2.39 11.29 -8.09
N GLU A 300 -3.07 12.37 -8.49
CA GLU A 300 -2.48 13.50 -9.22
C GLU A 300 -1.60 14.39 -8.33
N ASN A 301 -1.85 14.36 -7.02
CA ASN A 301 -1.13 15.14 -6.03
C ASN A 301 -1.12 14.44 -4.67
N LEU A 302 -0.34 14.98 -3.73
CA LEU A 302 -0.17 14.41 -2.38
C LEU A 302 -1.02 15.11 -1.31
N ASP A 303 -2.02 15.91 -1.70
CA ASP A 303 -2.91 16.55 -0.75
C ASP A 303 -3.74 15.51 0.01
N PHE A 304 -3.71 15.55 1.34
CA PHE A 304 -4.60 14.74 2.15
C PHE A 304 -5.99 15.36 2.16
N ILE A 305 -6.95 14.66 1.57
CA ILE A 305 -8.35 15.04 1.59
C ILE A 305 -9.06 14.07 2.51
N PRO A 306 -9.45 14.51 3.73
CA PRO A 306 -10.17 13.66 4.66
C PRO A 306 -11.46 13.10 4.04
N ASN A 307 -11.70 11.81 4.27
CA ASN A 307 -12.96 11.14 3.93
C ASN A 307 -13.41 10.37 5.18
N GLY A 308 -14.62 10.60 5.62
CA GLY A 308 -15.15 9.97 6.84
C GLY A 308 -14.96 10.82 8.10
N PHE A 309 -13.79 11.32 8.41
CA PHE A 309 -13.53 12.16 9.56
C PHE A 309 -13.22 13.61 9.19
N ASP A 310 -13.90 14.57 9.85
CA ASP A 310 -13.66 16.00 9.66
C ASP A 310 -12.47 16.48 10.51
N THR A 311 -11.30 16.66 9.90
CA THR A 311 -10.07 17.08 10.58
C THR A 311 -10.14 18.52 11.15
N ASN A 312 -11.13 19.34 10.77
CA ASN A 312 -11.36 20.63 11.44
C ASN A 312 -11.70 20.47 12.93
N LYS A 313 -12.13 19.28 13.36
CA LYS A 313 -12.34 18.96 14.77
C LYS A 313 -11.07 19.09 15.62
N LEU A 314 -9.90 18.82 15.03
CA LEU A 314 -8.60 18.95 15.73
C LEU A 314 -8.40 20.40 16.20
N LEU A 315 -8.70 21.39 15.35
CA LEU A 315 -8.62 22.80 15.68
C LEU A 315 -9.59 23.17 16.82
N LYS A 316 -10.77 22.56 16.89
CA LYS A 316 -11.73 22.78 17.96
C LYS A 316 -11.12 22.41 19.34
N PHE A 317 -10.54 21.23 19.45
CA PHE A 317 -9.91 20.77 20.71
C PHE A 317 -8.69 21.60 21.09
N LYS A 318 -7.84 21.92 20.09
CA LYS A 318 -6.72 22.83 20.30
C LYS A 318 -7.14 24.20 20.85
N ASN A 319 -8.23 24.78 20.35
CA ASN A 319 -8.78 26.05 20.84
C ASN A 319 -9.39 25.94 22.25
N MET A 320 -9.61 24.72 22.74
CA MET A 320 -10.03 24.43 24.11
C MET A 320 -8.84 24.13 25.04
N ASP A 321 -7.60 24.30 24.56
CA ASP A 321 -6.35 23.95 25.26
C ASP A 321 -6.30 22.46 25.68
N ILE A 322 -6.96 21.58 24.95
CA ILE A 322 -6.90 20.13 25.14
C ILE A 322 -5.82 19.58 24.18
N PRO A 323 -4.77 18.90 24.68
CA PRO A 323 -3.73 18.34 23.84
C PRO A 323 -4.29 17.33 22.82
N VAL A 324 -3.78 17.39 21.59
CA VAL A 324 -4.21 16.52 20.48
C VAL A 324 -3.05 15.68 19.98
N VAL A 325 -3.23 14.37 19.96
CA VAL A 325 -2.32 13.40 19.38
C VAL A 325 -2.96 12.80 18.12
N SER A 326 -2.38 13.05 16.95
CA SER A 326 -2.83 12.48 15.70
C SER A 326 -2.05 11.22 15.35
N VAL A 327 -2.80 10.15 15.01
CA VAL A 327 -2.32 8.88 14.46
C VAL A 327 -2.82 8.80 13.02
N PHE A 328 -1.92 9.04 12.08
CA PHE A 328 -2.26 9.16 10.66
C PHE A 328 -2.02 7.84 9.93
N LEU A 329 -3.09 7.27 9.39
CA LEU A 329 -3.09 6.02 8.61
C LEU A 329 -2.96 6.33 7.12
N SER A 330 -1.90 5.85 6.48
CA SER A 330 -1.68 6.07 5.04
C SER A 330 -0.67 5.08 4.48
N GLY A 331 -0.82 4.69 3.23
CA GLY A 331 0.17 3.90 2.49
C GLY A 331 1.34 4.72 1.96
N ARG A 332 1.35 6.04 2.15
CA ARG A 332 2.35 6.96 1.57
C ARG A 332 2.50 8.24 2.40
N PRO A 333 3.64 8.96 2.31
CA PRO A 333 3.75 10.33 2.80
C PRO A 333 2.80 11.26 2.02
N MET A 334 2.09 12.12 2.74
CA MET A 334 1.14 13.06 2.17
C MET A 334 1.34 14.46 2.74
N TRP A 335 0.87 15.47 2.02
CA TRP A 335 0.81 16.81 2.56
C TRP A 335 -0.32 16.90 3.59
N THR A 336 0.04 17.18 4.83
CA THR A 336 -0.83 17.17 6.01
C THR A 336 -0.49 18.33 6.95
N ASN A 337 -0.05 19.46 6.41
CA ASN A 337 0.44 20.56 7.25
C ASN A 337 -0.63 21.10 8.19
N THR A 338 -1.88 21.15 7.77
CA THR A 338 -3.02 21.60 8.59
C THR A 338 -3.24 20.66 9.77
N GLU A 339 -3.22 19.36 9.54
CA GLU A 339 -3.38 18.34 10.59
C GLU A 339 -2.20 18.35 11.55
N ILE A 340 -0.97 18.48 11.04
CA ILE A 340 0.24 18.60 11.87
C ILE A 340 0.18 19.88 12.74
N ASN A 341 -0.28 21.00 12.18
CA ASN A 341 -0.41 22.25 12.92
C ASN A 341 -1.44 22.15 14.06
N ASN A 342 -2.53 21.43 13.82
CA ASN A 342 -3.62 21.26 14.77
C ASN A 342 -3.41 20.12 15.78
N SER A 343 -2.25 19.49 15.76
CA SER A 343 -1.85 18.43 16.69
C SER A 343 -0.64 18.84 17.53
N ASP A 344 -0.56 18.42 18.78
CA ASP A 344 0.61 18.56 19.62
C ASP A 344 1.62 17.44 19.34
N SER A 345 1.13 16.25 19.04
CA SER A 345 1.93 15.14 18.51
C SER A 345 1.33 14.58 17.23
N PHE A 346 2.18 14.19 16.27
CA PHE A 346 1.76 13.62 15.01
C PHE A 346 2.60 12.38 14.67
N ILE A 347 1.92 11.27 14.45
CA ILE A 347 2.51 9.96 14.18
C ILE A 347 2.10 9.51 12.77
N ALA A 348 3.07 9.25 11.90
CA ALA A 348 2.84 8.51 10.67
C ALA A 348 2.79 7.02 11.02
N ALA A 349 1.57 6.47 11.03
CA ALA A 349 1.31 5.12 11.50
C ALA A 349 1.28 4.08 10.38
N TRP A 350 1.34 4.54 9.14
CA TRP A 350 1.27 3.68 7.95
C TRP A 350 0.02 2.80 7.98
N LEU A 351 0.21 1.50 7.76
CA LEU A 351 -0.84 0.49 7.78
C LEU A 351 -0.46 -0.60 8.81
N PRO A 352 -0.84 -0.44 10.09
CA PRO A 352 -0.45 -1.33 11.18
C PRO A 352 -1.11 -2.73 11.12
N GLY A 353 -2.11 -2.91 10.26
CA GLY A 353 -2.79 -4.20 10.11
C GLY A 353 -3.64 -4.58 11.31
N SER A 354 -3.52 -5.85 11.71
CA SER A 354 -4.35 -6.47 12.76
C SER A 354 -3.85 -6.27 14.19
N GLU A 355 -2.76 -5.53 14.40
CA GLU A 355 -2.14 -5.39 15.73
C GLU A 355 -2.16 -3.93 16.20
N GLY A 356 -3.36 -3.35 16.26
CA GLY A 356 -3.57 -1.95 16.69
C GLY A 356 -3.04 -1.64 18.09
N GLY A 357 -3.00 -2.63 18.99
CA GLY A 357 -2.40 -2.51 20.30
C GLY A 357 -0.91 -2.14 20.29
N GLY A 358 -0.18 -2.46 19.22
CA GLY A 358 1.21 -2.01 19.08
C GLY A 358 1.37 -0.49 19.00
N ILE A 359 0.33 0.23 18.54
CA ILE A 359 0.27 1.70 18.60
C ILE A 359 0.02 2.16 20.04
N ALA A 360 -0.92 1.51 20.74
CA ALA A 360 -1.20 1.82 22.14
C ALA A 360 0.06 1.63 23.03
N ASP A 361 0.86 0.58 22.74
CA ASP A 361 2.15 0.37 23.42
C ASP A 361 3.07 1.59 23.37
N LEU A 362 3.10 2.29 22.24
CA LEU A 362 3.90 3.50 22.06
C LEU A 362 3.20 4.76 22.56
N LEU A 363 1.89 4.89 22.40
CA LEU A 363 1.18 6.07 22.92
C LEU A 363 1.35 6.23 24.43
N PHE A 364 1.35 5.12 25.17
CA PHE A 364 1.41 5.07 26.62
C PHE A 364 2.75 4.60 27.20
N GLN A 365 3.69 4.19 26.35
CA GLN A 365 4.94 3.56 26.76
C GLN A 365 4.70 2.45 27.79
N THR A 366 3.91 1.44 27.42
CA THR A 366 3.51 0.33 28.30
C THR A 366 4.69 -0.46 28.87
N ASP A 367 5.83 -0.42 28.19
CA ASP A 367 7.12 -0.88 28.67
C ASP A 367 8.17 0.24 28.50
N LYS A 368 9.03 0.44 29.49
CA LYS A 368 10.09 1.46 29.47
C LYS A 368 11.13 1.29 28.37
N SER A 369 11.25 0.08 27.80
CA SER A 369 12.11 -0.20 26.65
C SER A 369 11.48 0.23 25.31
N TYR A 370 10.18 0.50 25.28
CA TYR A 370 9.49 0.93 24.07
C TYR A 370 9.74 2.40 23.78
N ASP A 371 10.05 2.69 22.54
CA ASP A 371 10.26 4.02 22.01
C ASP A 371 10.04 4.04 20.51
N PHE A 372 9.75 5.19 19.95
CA PHE A 372 9.64 5.38 18.52
C PHE A 372 10.98 5.14 17.82
N LYS A 373 11.12 4.04 17.09
CA LYS A 373 12.34 3.65 16.37
C LYS A 373 12.21 3.85 14.87
N GLY A 374 10.97 3.91 14.38
CA GLY A 374 10.66 4.06 12.96
C GLY A 374 11.28 5.33 12.38
N LYS A 375 11.69 5.24 11.12
CA LYS A 375 12.27 6.33 10.34
C LYS A 375 11.56 6.42 9.01
N LEU A 376 11.38 7.62 8.49
CA LEU A 376 10.81 7.82 7.17
C LEU A 376 11.63 7.07 6.12
N SER A 377 10.99 6.14 5.40
CA SER A 377 11.57 5.45 4.25
C SER A 377 11.44 6.26 2.94
N PHE A 378 10.61 7.31 2.97
CA PHE A 378 10.46 8.34 1.93
C PHE A 378 10.39 9.69 2.60
N ALA A 379 10.85 10.75 1.91
CA ALA A 379 10.73 12.10 2.44
C ALA A 379 9.26 12.53 2.55
N TRP A 380 8.91 13.25 3.61
CA TRP A 380 7.59 13.84 3.79
C TRP A 380 7.47 15.14 2.99
N PRO A 381 6.42 15.35 2.18
CA PRO A 381 6.34 16.49 1.27
C PRO A 381 6.03 17.80 2.01
N SER A 382 6.65 18.90 1.58
CA SER A 382 6.31 20.27 2.01
C SER A 382 5.18 20.89 1.20
N SER A 383 4.87 20.31 0.02
CA SER A 383 3.82 20.73 -0.90
C SER A 383 3.04 19.51 -1.39
N ALA A 384 1.76 19.69 -1.69
CA ALA A 384 0.94 18.64 -2.29
C ALA A 384 1.29 18.38 -3.77
N ILE A 385 2.00 19.29 -4.41
CA ILE A 385 2.41 19.16 -5.80
C ILE A 385 3.61 18.22 -5.91
N VAL A 386 3.51 17.22 -6.77
CA VAL A 386 4.63 16.35 -7.13
C VAL A 386 5.52 17.09 -8.14
N LEU A 387 6.57 17.73 -7.66
CA LEU A 387 7.54 18.45 -8.49
C LEU A 387 8.80 17.60 -8.73
N GLU A 388 9.47 17.83 -9.86
CA GLU A 388 10.78 17.21 -10.17
C GLU A 388 11.86 17.52 -9.11
N LYS A 389 11.80 18.72 -8.51
CA LYS A 389 12.60 19.07 -7.32
C LYS A 389 11.71 19.04 -6.09
N LYS A 390 11.83 17.99 -5.33
CA LYS A 390 11.06 17.76 -4.10
C LYS A 390 11.62 18.64 -2.98
N GLU A 391 10.95 19.72 -2.65
CA GLU A 391 11.11 20.34 -1.34
C GLU A 391 10.48 19.42 -0.30
N THR A 392 11.21 19.10 0.74
CA THR A 392 10.77 18.14 1.76
C THR A 392 10.51 18.84 3.08
N LEU A 393 9.41 18.51 3.74
CA LEU A 393 9.16 18.93 5.12
C LEU A 393 10.05 18.15 6.08
N PHE A 394 10.04 16.83 5.96
CA PHE A 394 10.95 15.96 6.69
C PHE A 394 11.72 15.08 5.70
N ASN A 395 13.02 15.00 5.90
CA ASN A 395 13.91 14.22 5.04
C ASN A 395 13.74 12.71 5.24
N LEU A 396 14.18 11.93 4.25
CA LEU A 396 14.42 10.50 4.40
C LEU A 396 15.22 10.24 5.68
N GLY A 397 14.80 9.25 6.48
CA GLY A 397 15.43 8.89 7.75
C GLY A 397 15.01 9.74 8.95
N TYR A 398 14.14 10.74 8.77
CA TYR A 398 13.59 11.51 9.89
C TYR A 398 12.67 10.66 10.77
N GLY A 399 12.63 10.99 12.04
CA GLY A 399 11.76 10.40 13.07
C GLY A 399 12.29 10.75 14.45
N LEU A 400 11.42 11.20 15.32
CA LEU A 400 11.73 11.58 16.70
C LEU A 400 11.68 10.36 17.64
N ARG A 401 12.15 10.58 18.86
CA ARG A 401 12.01 9.71 20.03
C ARG A 401 11.36 10.50 21.16
N TYR A 402 10.95 9.83 22.24
CA TYR A 402 10.41 10.53 23.42
C TYR A 402 11.37 11.58 24.00
N GLU A 403 12.66 11.28 24.01
CA GLU A 403 13.72 12.18 24.52
C GLU A 403 14.06 13.34 23.58
N SER A 404 13.50 13.35 22.35
CA SER A 404 13.72 14.43 21.40
C SER A 404 13.04 15.71 21.88
N ASN A 405 13.83 16.77 22.03
CA ASN A 405 13.33 18.07 22.51
C ASN A 405 12.99 19.03 21.35
N ASP A 406 12.90 18.51 20.14
CA ASP A 406 12.58 19.31 18.95
C ASP A 406 11.14 19.82 19.02
N GLN A 407 10.99 21.14 18.84
CA GLN A 407 9.68 21.79 18.78
C GLN A 407 9.43 22.19 17.32
N LEU A 408 8.40 21.65 16.71
CA LEU A 408 8.01 22.02 15.34
C LEU A 408 7.19 23.31 15.37
N ALA A 409 7.68 24.33 14.67
CA ALA A 409 6.95 25.58 14.47
C ALA A 409 5.73 25.37 13.55
N LEU A 410 4.82 26.36 13.50
CA LEU A 410 3.70 26.33 12.57
C LEU A 410 4.18 26.23 11.13
N LEU A 411 3.58 25.34 10.39
CA LEU A 411 3.86 25.07 9.00
C LEU A 411 2.98 25.95 8.10
N PRO A 412 3.45 26.31 6.90
CA PRO A 412 2.59 26.92 5.88
C PRO A 412 1.43 25.98 5.51
N GLU A 413 0.21 26.51 5.45
CA GLU A 413 -0.98 25.70 5.10
C GLU A 413 -1.39 25.86 3.63
N ASN A 414 -0.57 26.47 2.82
CA ASN A 414 -0.74 26.50 1.37
C ASN A 414 -0.15 25.22 0.76
N SER A 415 -1.03 24.34 0.25
CA SER A 415 -0.63 23.08 -0.38
C SER A 415 0.12 23.25 -1.72
N GLY A 416 0.10 24.46 -2.28
CA GLY A 416 0.60 24.78 -3.62
C GLY A 416 -0.42 24.55 -4.74
N LEU A 417 -1.55 23.91 -4.46
CA LEU A 417 -2.58 23.61 -5.46
C LEU A 417 -3.43 24.83 -5.86
N GLU A 418 -3.41 25.91 -5.08
CA GLU A 418 -4.17 27.13 -5.36
C GLU A 418 -3.76 27.80 -6.69
N ASN A 419 -2.54 27.55 -7.14
CA ASN A 419 -2.02 28.08 -8.41
C ASN A 419 -2.12 27.06 -9.56
N PHE A 420 -2.66 25.87 -9.30
CA PHE A 420 -2.91 24.89 -10.35
C PHE A 420 -4.22 25.19 -11.03
N ASP A 421 -4.17 25.42 -12.32
CA ASP A 421 -5.36 25.52 -13.15
C ASP A 421 -6.01 24.13 -13.23
N ILE A 422 -7.00 23.91 -12.35
CA ILE A 422 -7.75 22.65 -12.27
C ILE A 422 -8.40 22.31 -13.61
N ALA A 423 -8.72 23.32 -14.42
CA ALA A 423 -9.23 23.13 -15.76
C ALA A 423 -8.18 22.52 -16.72
N SER A 424 -6.89 22.77 -16.48
CA SER A 424 -5.80 22.20 -17.31
C SER A 424 -5.47 20.75 -16.94
N THR A 425 -5.82 20.29 -15.74
CA THR A 425 -5.55 18.91 -15.27
C THR A 425 -6.61 17.91 -15.66
N GLY A 426 -7.75 18.36 -16.21
CA GLY A 426 -8.86 17.48 -16.58
C GLY A 426 -9.69 16.98 -15.39
N VAL A 427 -9.49 17.51 -14.19
CA VAL A 427 -10.30 17.17 -13.01
C VAL A 427 -11.62 17.92 -13.08
N TYR A 428 -12.67 17.22 -13.44
CA TYR A 428 -14.02 17.78 -13.59
C TYR A 428 -14.89 17.57 -12.35
N PHE A 429 -14.59 16.53 -11.56
CA PHE A 429 -15.37 16.12 -10.39
C PHE A 429 -14.48 15.79 -9.21
N ARG A 430 -14.95 16.12 -8.00
CA ARG A 430 -14.34 15.70 -6.74
C ARG A 430 -15.46 15.32 -5.77
N LYS A 431 -15.41 14.11 -5.21
CA LYS A 431 -16.45 13.58 -4.30
C LYS A 431 -17.87 13.69 -4.86
N GLY A 432 -18.05 13.40 -6.14
CA GLY A 432 -19.34 13.46 -6.81
C GLY A 432 -19.85 14.87 -7.11
N ALA A 433 -19.14 15.93 -6.74
CA ALA A 433 -19.46 17.31 -7.08
C ALA A 433 -18.56 17.84 -8.20
N SER A 434 -19.06 18.75 -9.03
CA SER A 434 -18.26 19.45 -10.02
C SER A 434 -17.20 20.34 -9.33
N VAL A 435 -16.03 20.46 -9.95
CA VAL A 435 -14.94 21.31 -9.47
C VAL A 435 -14.96 22.61 -10.31
N PRO A 436 -14.95 23.81 -9.70
CA PRO A 436 -14.85 25.04 -10.44
C PRO A 436 -13.68 25.04 -11.43
N PRO A 437 -13.83 25.58 -12.65
CA PRO A 437 -14.98 26.36 -13.14
C PRO A 437 -16.13 25.51 -13.75
N TRP A 438 -16.16 24.20 -13.51
CA TRP A 438 -17.11 23.31 -14.15
C TRP A 438 -18.44 23.22 -13.37
N ASP A 439 -19.55 23.27 -14.09
CA ASP A 439 -20.87 23.02 -13.58
C ASP A 439 -21.42 21.70 -14.11
N LEU A 440 -22.23 21.02 -13.29
CA LEU A 440 -22.85 19.76 -13.65
C LEU A 440 -24.31 19.96 -14.01
N PHE A 441 -24.70 19.51 -15.19
CA PHE A 441 -26.07 19.59 -15.67
C PHE A 441 -26.65 18.21 -15.99
N LEU A 442 -27.88 17.99 -15.59
CA LEU A 442 -28.70 16.89 -16.08
C LEU A 442 -29.53 17.39 -17.26
N ILE A 443 -29.33 16.76 -18.43
CA ILE A 443 -30.05 17.12 -19.64
C ILE A 443 -30.92 15.94 -20.08
N SER A 444 -32.23 16.20 -20.23
CA SER A 444 -33.19 15.22 -20.75
C SER A 444 -34.11 15.91 -21.75
N GLY A 445 -33.85 15.71 -23.04
CA GLY A 445 -34.50 16.44 -24.12
C GLY A 445 -34.23 17.95 -24.05
N GLU A 446 -35.25 18.76 -23.96
CA GLU A 446 -35.15 20.24 -23.80
C GLU A 446 -35.03 20.69 -22.33
N LEU A 447 -35.11 19.77 -21.37
CA LEU A 447 -34.99 20.07 -19.94
C LEU A 447 -33.53 19.99 -19.52
N GLU A 448 -33.02 21.10 -19.00
CA GLU A 448 -31.68 21.21 -18.42
C GLU A 448 -31.80 21.60 -16.95
N LYS A 449 -31.13 20.90 -16.06
CA LYS A 449 -31.09 21.19 -14.62
C LYS A 449 -29.67 21.09 -14.10
N GLN A 450 -29.18 22.19 -13.53
CA GLN A 450 -27.93 22.18 -12.79
C GLN A 450 -28.06 21.33 -11.50
N ILE A 451 -27.12 20.46 -11.24
CA ILE A 451 -27.06 19.63 -10.03
C ILE A 451 -25.75 19.87 -9.30
N ALA A 452 -25.83 19.93 -7.96
CA ALA A 452 -24.67 20.23 -7.14
C ALA A 452 -23.71 19.02 -7.00
N SER A 453 -24.23 17.80 -7.05
CA SER A 453 -23.44 16.57 -6.91
C SER A 453 -24.21 15.35 -7.39
N PHE A 454 -23.50 14.29 -7.74
CA PHE A 454 -24.08 12.94 -7.85
C PHE A 454 -24.17 12.28 -6.48
N PRO A 455 -25.22 11.49 -6.20
CA PRO A 455 -25.22 10.65 -5.01
C PRO A 455 -24.08 9.63 -5.13
N THR A 456 -23.24 9.53 -4.11
CA THR A 456 -22.06 8.66 -4.05
C THR A 456 -22.40 7.22 -3.67
N SER A 457 -23.67 6.84 -3.64
CA SER A 457 -24.11 5.47 -3.37
C SER A 457 -24.73 4.87 -4.63
N VAL A 458 -23.97 4.00 -5.29
CA VAL A 458 -24.48 2.88 -6.08
C VAL A 458 -23.87 1.63 -5.50
#